data_1cb97bc82c0ecf0782ceea3d9da9ab50
#
_entry.id   1cb97bc82c0ecf0782ceea3d9da9ab50
#
_cell.length_a   1.000
_cell.length_b   1.000
_cell.length_c   1.000
_cell.angle_alpha   90.00
_cell.angle_beta   90.00
_cell.angle_gamma   90.00
#
_symmetry.space_group_name_H-M   'P 1'
#
loop_
_entity.id
_entity.type
_entity.pdbx_description
1 polymer ?
#
loop_
_entity_poly.entity_id
_entity_poly.type
_entity_poly.pdbx_seq_one_letter_code
_entity_poly.pdbx_strand_id
1 'polypeptide(L)'
;MSLFPKIKEFKTEYLSVDETHQLYIEQSGNPKGIPVIFLHGGPGAGTGEIYRRFFNPEVYRIILFDQRGSGKSIPFASIINNTSQDLIEDIKKILNHLKIKKTIVYGGSWGSTLGLLFAQKYPDLVFSLVLRGIFLCRELDINWFYQKGADEIYPDYWDNFISNIPHSERGNILKAFYNRIHGSNQKESLFFCKKWAEWEGMCSTLLPSKNVINNFSDCSESLSKIETHYF
;
A
#
# COMPACT_ATOMS: atom_id res chain seq x y z
N MET A 1 -19.10 -3.16 10.73
CA MET A 1 -18.77 -1.78 11.17
C MET A 1 -19.39 -0.83 10.16
N SER A 2 -20.22 0.13 10.60
CA SER A 2 -20.78 1.13 9.69
C SER A 2 -19.72 2.21 9.41
N LEU A 3 -19.55 2.56 8.15
CA LEU A 3 -18.67 3.66 7.74
C LEU A 3 -19.35 5.01 8.05
N PHE A 4 -18.55 6.02 8.36
CA PHE A 4 -19.04 7.39 8.46
C PHE A 4 -19.57 7.90 7.10
N PRO A 5 -20.39 8.98 7.08
CA PRO A 5 -20.89 9.56 5.83
C PRO A 5 -19.75 9.92 4.85
N LYS A 6 -20.09 9.98 3.57
CA LYS A 6 -19.14 10.46 2.55
C LYS A 6 -18.84 11.94 2.80
N ILE A 7 -17.58 12.29 2.77
CA ILE A 7 -17.10 13.68 2.87
C ILE A 7 -16.13 13.97 1.71
N LYS A 8 -16.01 15.26 1.38
CA LYS A 8 -14.99 15.74 0.44
C LYS A 8 -13.76 16.20 1.21
N GLU A 9 -12.64 16.16 0.54
CA GLU A 9 -11.42 16.83 0.98
C GLU A 9 -11.61 18.35 0.98
N PHE A 10 -11.06 19.02 1.98
CA PHE A 10 -11.01 20.48 2.01
C PHE A 10 -9.70 21.02 1.43
N LYS A 11 -8.68 20.17 1.27
CA LYS A 11 -7.40 20.54 0.66
C LYS A 11 -6.74 19.34 0.00
N THR A 12 -6.18 19.56 -1.18
CA THR A 12 -5.29 18.64 -1.89
C THR A 12 -4.03 19.39 -2.30
N GLU A 13 -2.90 18.72 -2.28
CA GLU A 13 -1.61 19.31 -2.66
C GLU A 13 -0.60 18.24 -3.04
N TYR A 14 0.47 18.64 -3.71
CA TYR A 14 1.65 17.83 -3.95
C TYR A 14 2.81 18.35 -3.12
N LEU A 15 3.50 17.46 -2.43
CA LEU A 15 4.71 17.76 -1.66
C LEU A 15 5.92 17.11 -2.31
N SER A 16 6.89 17.93 -2.76
CA SER A 16 8.20 17.41 -3.19
C SER A 16 8.97 16.90 -1.98
N VAL A 17 9.32 15.61 -1.98
CA VAL A 17 10.03 14.94 -0.88
C VAL A 17 11.50 14.70 -1.19
N ASP A 18 11.86 14.73 -2.47
CA ASP A 18 13.23 14.75 -2.99
C ASP A 18 13.23 15.40 -4.40
N GLU A 19 14.33 15.25 -5.13
CA GLU A 19 14.48 15.80 -6.50
C GLU A 19 13.58 15.10 -7.54
N THR A 20 13.08 13.90 -7.22
CA THR A 20 12.35 13.05 -8.16
C THR A 20 10.88 12.91 -7.77
N HIS A 21 10.57 12.82 -6.46
CA HIS A 21 9.25 12.42 -5.99
C HIS A 21 8.41 13.58 -5.47
N GLN A 22 7.14 13.59 -5.91
CA GLN A 22 6.09 14.45 -5.38
C GLN A 22 4.95 13.56 -4.87
N LEU A 23 4.64 13.68 -3.59
CA LEU A 23 3.58 12.91 -2.96
C LEU A 23 2.26 13.68 -3.02
N TYR A 24 1.22 13.01 -3.49
CA TYR A 24 -0.15 13.50 -3.39
C TYR A 24 -0.63 13.39 -1.95
N ILE A 25 -1.14 14.49 -1.42
CA ILE A 25 -1.68 14.60 -0.06
C ILE A 25 -3.07 15.19 -0.14
N GLU A 26 -4.02 14.62 0.58
CA GLU A 26 -5.32 15.21 0.79
C GLU A 26 -5.68 15.29 2.27
N GLN A 27 -6.45 16.30 2.61
CA GLN A 27 -6.94 16.54 3.96
C GLN A 27 -8.46 16.66 3.94
N SER A 28 -9.12 15.96 4.88
CA SER A 28 -10.57 15.97 5.02
C SER A 28 -11.00 15.97 6.50
N GLY A 29 -12.30 16.11 6.75
CA GLY A 29 -12.84 16.18 8.10
C GLY A 29 -12.64 17.55 8.77
N ASN A 30 -12.35 17.57 10.07
CA ASN A 30 -12.20 18.80 10.85
C ASN A 30 -10.76 19.36 10.74
N PRO A 31 -10.53 20.54 10.13
CA PRO A 31 -9.18 21.11 10.02
C PRO A 31 -8.50 21.38 11.36
N LYS A 32 -9.26 21.54 12.44
CA LYS A 32 -8.77 21.77 13.80
C LYS A 32 -8.83 20.49 14.67
N GLY A 33 -9.27 19.36 14.08
CA GLY A 33 -9.44 18.09 14.77
C GLY A 33 -8.12 17.40 15.11
N ILE A 34 -8.24 16.24 15.76
CA ILE A 34 -7.11 15.38 16.10
C ILE A 34 -6.50 14.83 14.79
N PRO A 35 -5.19 15.05 14.53
CA PRO A 35 -4.60 14.55 13.30
C PRO A 35 -4.55 13.03 13.28
N VAL A 36 -4.98 12.45 12.16
CA VAL A 36 -4.78 11.03 11.86
C VAL A 36 -4.18 10.91 10.45
N ILE A 37 -3.02 10.27 10.35
CA ILE A 37 -2.40 9.94 9.08
C ILE A 37 -2.68 8.50 8.73
N PHE A 38 -3.18 8.27 7.51
CA PHE A 38 -3.51 6.94 6.99
C PHE A 38 -2.38 6.43 6.10
N LEU A 39 -1.88 5.26 6.42
CA LEU A 39 -0.85 4.54 5.65
C LEU A 39 -1.53 3.41 4.88
N HIS A 40 -1.61 3.55 3.55
CA HIS A 40 -2.21 2.53 2.70
C HIS A 40 -1.35 1.27 2.61
N GLY A 41 -1.97 0.17 2.20
CA GLY A 41 -1.35 -1.13 1.99
C GLY A 41 -0.69 -1.29 0.63
N GLY A 42 -0.39 -2.49 0.29
CA GLY A 42 0.41 -2.99 -0.80
C GLY A 42 1.75 -3.48 -0.24
N PRO A 43 2.85 -2.74 -0.45
CA PRO A 43 2.98 -1.33 -0.89
C PRO A 43 2.49 -1.10 -2.33
N GLY A 44 2.09 0.12 -2.66
CA GLY A 44 1.75 0.47 -4.05
C GLY A 44 0.25 0.64 -4.35
N ALA A 45 -0.66 0.30 -3.41
CA ALA A 45 -2.10 0.37 -3.65
C ALA A 45 -2.64 1.80 -3.81
N GLY A 46 -2.04 2.80 -3.13
CA GLY A 46 -2.56 4.15 -3.09
C GLY A 46 -3.76 4.32 -2.16
N THR A 47 -4.29 5.54 -2.10
CA THR A 47 -5.44 5.90 -1.27
C THR A 47 -6.71 6.07 -2.09
N GLY A 48 -7.87 6.03 -1.42
CA GLY A 48 -9.17 6.24 -2.03
C GLY A 48 -10.16 6.90 -1.07
N GLU A 49 -11.22 7.47 -1.63
CA GLU A 49 -12.26 8.20 -0.88
C GLU A 49 -12.89 7.40 0.26
N ILE A 50 -12.90 6.07 0.14
CA ILE A 50 -13.48 5.19 1.15
C ILE A 50 -12.76 5.33 2.50
N TYR A 51 -11.45 5.61 2.49
CA TYR A 51 -10.64 5.71 3.71
C TYR A 51 -10.95 6.95 4.54
N ARG A 52 -11.49 8.02 3.94
CA ARG A 52 -12.02 9.18 4.67
C ARG A 52 -13.13 8.79 5.64
N ARG A 53 -13.87 7.75 5.33
CA ARG A 53 -15.05 7.26 6.06
C ARG A 53 -14.72 6.34 7.23
N PHE A 54 -13.44 6.08 7.48
CA PHE A 54 -13.01 5.28 8.64
C PHE A 54 -12.99 6.10 9.94
N PHE A 55 -13.04 7.42 9.83
CA PHE A 55 -12.87 8.35 10.93
C PHE A 55 -14.08 9.27 11.05
N ASN A 56 -14.42 9.66 12.30
CA ASN A 56 -15.43 10.67 12.51
C ASN A 56 -14.95 12.03 12.00
N PRO A 57 -15.58 12.60 10.95
CA PRO A 57 -15.12 13.83 10.34
C PRO A 57 -15.27 15.08 11.22
N GLU A 58 -16.09 15.04 12.28
CA GLU A 58 -16.23 16.14 13.23
C GLU A 58 -15.07 16.19 14.23
N VAL A 59 -14.44 15.04 14.49
CA VAL A 59 -13.38 14.86 15.49
C VAL A 59 -11.99 14.93 14.89
N TYR A 60 -11.81 14.31 13.71
CA TYR A 60 -10.48 14.07 13.16
C TYR A 60 -10.15 15.00 11.98
N ARG A 61 -8.89 15.47 11.94
CA ARG A 61 -8.23 15.98 10.73
C ARG A 61 -7.61 14.77 10.04
N ILE A 62 -8.21 14.33 8.96
CA ILE A 62 -7.87 13.10 8.26
C ILE A 62 -6.88 13.43 7.14
N ILE A 63 -5.68 12.85 7.21
CA ILE A 63 -4.62 13.01 6.21
C ILE A 63 -4.47 11.68 5.47
N LEU A 64 -4.80 11.66 4.19
CA LEU A 64 -4.49 10.58 3.27
C LEU A 64 -3.36 11.05 2.35
N PHE A 65 -2.43 10.17 2.02
CA PHE A 65 -1.41 10.45 1.01
C PHE A 65 -1.05 9.18 0.27
N ASP A 66 -0.69 9.33 -0.99
CA ASP A 66 -0.17 8.24 -1.77
C ASP A 66 1.33 8.15 -1.57
N GLN A 67 1.82 6.97 -1.16
CA GLN A 67 3.25 6.71 -0.98
C GLN A 67 3.97 6.81 -2.34
N ARG A 68 5.31 6.81 -2.35
CA ARG A 68 6.10 6.89 -3.59
C ARG A 68 5.65 5.85 -4.59
N GLY A 69 5.49 6.25 -5.83
CA GLY A 69 5.08 5.39 -6.94
C GLY A 69 3.60 4.98 -6.94
N SER A 70 2.82 5.33 -5.91
CA SER A 70 1.44 4.88 -5.74
C SER A 70 0.43 5.94 -6.16
N GLY A 71 -0.74 5.49 -6.59
CA GLY A 71 -1.90 6.36 -6.81
C GLY A 71 -1.62 7.58 -7.68
N LYS A 72 -1.77 8.77 -7.11
CA LYS A 72 -1.54 10.07 -7.76
C LYS A 72 -0.13 10.63 -7.53
N SER A 73 0.70 9.99 -6.68
CA SER A 73 2.09 10.42 -6.46
C SER A 73 2.95 10.21 -7.71
N ILE A 74 3.95 11.08 -7.90
CA ILE A 74 4.78 11.16 -9.09
C ILE A 74 6.24 10.86 -8.71
N PRO A 75 6.96 10.05 -9.52
CA PRO A 75 6.55 9.32 -10.73
C PRO A 75 5.74 8.08 -10.40
N PHE A 76 4.72 7.76 -11.24
CA PHE A 76 3.87 6.59 -11.05
C PHE A 76 4.66 5.27 -11.22
N ALA A 77 4.38 4.29 -10.38
CA ALA A 77 5.00 2.95 -10.36
C ALA A 77 6.54 2.95 -10.27
N SER A 78 7.13 4.05 -9.77
CA SER A 78 8.59 4.18 -9.62
C SER A 78 9.09 3.43 -8.39
N ILE A 79 10.18 2.69 -8.58
CA ILE A 79 10.93 2.01 -7.51
C ILE A 79 12.27 2.70 -7.19
N ILE A 80 12.58 3.79 -7.89
CA ILE A 80 13.82 4.54 -7.68
C ILE A 80 13.71 5.29 -6.35
N ASN A 81 14.73 5.21 -5.50
CA ASN A 81 14.73 5.85 -4.17
C ASN A 81 13.42 5.55 -3.40
N ASN A 82 12.93 4.34 -3.50
CA ASN A 82 11.67 3.91 -2.88
C ASN A 82 11.95 2.76 -1.92
N THR A 83 12.46 3.10 -0.75
CA THR A 83 12.75 2.17 0.34
C THR A 83 11.88 2.48 1.56
N SER A 84 11.78 1.54 2.50
CA SER A 84 11.06 1.77 3.76
C SER A 84 11.63 2.97 4.53
N GLN A 85 12.94 3.21 4.43
CA GLN A 85 13.58 4.36 5.08
C GLN A 85 13.16 5.68 4.43
N ASP A 86 13.04 5.72 3.10
CA ASP A 86 12.54 6.90 2.38
C ASP A 86 11.10 7.21 2.78
N LEU A 87 10.24 6.18 2.85
CA LEU A 87 8.84 6.35 3.24
C LEU A 87 8.67 6.86 4.69
N ILE A 88 9.52 6.42 5.61
CA ILE A 88 9.54 6.91 6.99
C ILE A 88 9.88 8.42 7.00
N GLU A 89 10.90 8.83 6.25
CA GLU A 89 11.26 10.25 6.14
C GLU A 89 10.16 11.07 5.46
N ASP A 90 9.47 10.50 4.48
CA ASP A 90 8.36 11.15 3.81
C ASP A 90 7.20 11.45 4.77
N ILE A 91 6.84 10.49 5.63
CA ILE A 91 5.83 10.72 6.68
C ILE A 91 6.24 11.90 7.56
N LYS A 92 7.49 11.96 7.99
CA LYS A 92 8.01 13.08 8.79
C LYS A 92 7.93 14.40 8.04
N LYS A 93 8.31 14.42 6.73
CA LYS A 93 8.22 15.63 5.89
C LYS A 93 6.77 16.11 5.76
N ILE A 94 5.81 15.17 5.57
CA ILE A 94 4.37 15.50 5.53
C ILE A 94 3.92 16.14 6.84
N LEU A 95 4.23 15.53 7.99
CA LEU A 95 3.85 16.08 9.30
C LEU A 95 4.43 17.47 9.53
N ASN A 96 5.70 17.68 9.18
CA ASN A 96 6.36 19.00 9.28
C ASN A 96 5.71 20.03 8.37
N HIS A 97 5.43 19.68 7.09
CA HIS A 97 4.77 20.54 6.12
C HIS A 97 3.38 20.99 6.61
N LEU A 98 2.62 20.04 7.18
CA LEU A 98 1.28 20.28 7.73
C LEU A 98 1.30 20.90 9.14
N LYS A 99 2.49 21.15 9.71
CA LYS A 99 2.72 21.69 11.06
C LYS A 99 2.06 20.84 12.15
N ILE A 100 2.11 19.52 11.99
CA ILE A 100 1.56 18.53 12.92
C ILE A 100 2.68 18.05 13.84
N LYS A 101 2.53 18.26 15.14
CA LYS A 101 3.51 17.84 16.16
C LYS A 101 3.38 16.37 16.56
N LYS A 102 2.15 15.89 16.65
CA LYS A 102 1.83 14.49 16.95
C LYS A 102 0.59 14.06 16.19
N THR A 103 0.56 12.79 15.75
CA THR A 103 -0.55 12.23 14.99
C THR A 103 -0.92 10.82 15.45
N ILE A 104 -2.17 10.43 15.25
CA ILE A 104 -2.54 9.03 15.23
C ILE A 104 -2.07 8.46 13.90
N VAL A 105 -1.36 7.33 13.94
CA VAL A 105 -0.95 6.60 12.73
C VAL A 105 -1.88 5.41 12.55
N TYR A 106 -2.64 5.41 11.46
CA TYR A 106 -3.52 4.30 11.09
C TYR A 106 -2.89 3.56 9.90
N GLY A 107 -2.65 2.26 10.05
CA GLY A 107 -2.03 1.44 9.01
C GLY A 107 -2.67 0.05 8.88
N GLY A 108 -2.86 -0.40 7.64
CA GLY A 108 -3.34 -1.75 7.34
C GLY A 108 -2.39 -2.49 6.40
N SER A 109 -2.19 -3.81 6.61
CA SER A 109 -1.28 -4.62 5.81
C SER A 109 0.12 -4.01 5.79
N TRP A 110 0.74 -3.75 4.64
CA TRP A 110 1.99 -2.97 4.52
C TRP A 110 1.98 -1.67 5.33
N GLY A 111 0.84 -0.95 5.38
CA GLY A 111 0.71 0.25 6.20
C GLY A 111 0.94 -0.01 7.70
N SER A 112 0.71 -1.24 8.19
CA SER A 112 1.05 -1.61 9.57
C SER A 112 2.56 -1.77 9.77
N THR A 113 3.26 -2.36 8.79
CA THR A 113 4.73 -2.44 8.77
C THR A 113 5.33 -1.04 8.83
N LEU A 114 4.90 -0.16 7.91
CA LEU A 114 5.39 1.21 7.82
C LEU A 114 5.08 2.02 9.08
N GLY A 115 3.88 1.85 9.65
CA GLY A 115 3.47 2.50 10.90
C GLY A 115 4.33 2.09 12.10
N LEU A 116 4.67 0.81 12.20
CA LEU A 116 5.57 0.29 13.24
C LEU A 116 6.99 0.85 13.08
N LEU A 117 7.52 0.84 11.86
CA LEU A 117 8.86 1.38 11.58
C LEU A 117 8.92 2.89 11.85
N PHE A 118 7.89 3.64 11.46
CA PHE A 118 7.79 5.07 11.73
C PHE A 118 7.75 5.36 13.23
N ALA A 119 6.93 4.63 14.00
CA ALA A 119 6.81 4.81 15.43
C ALA A 119 8.10 4.45 16.20
N GLN A 120 8.85 3.46 15.72
CA GLN A 120 10.16 3.13 16.29
C GLN A 120 11.19 4.24 16.06
N LYS A 121 11.19 4.84 14.87
CA LYS A 121 12.16 5.88 14.52
C LYS A 121 11.78 7.26 15.07
N TYR A 122 10.49 7.58 15.11
CA TYR A 122 9.96 8.88 15.54
C TYR A 122 8.84 8.76 16.59
N PRO A 123 9.11 8.15 17.76
CA PRO A 123 8.09 7.93 18.79
C PRO A 123 7.42 9.23 19.27
N ASP A 124 8.17 10.34 19.28
CA ASP A 124 7.65 11.64 19.72
C ASP A 124 6.63 12.25 18.78
N LEU A 125 6.56 11.80 17.53
CA LEU A 125 5.59 12.24 16.53
C LEU A 125 4.30 11.39 16.54
N VAL A 126 4.30 10.27 17.28
CA VAL A 126 3.18 9.33 17.32
C VAL A 126 2.40 9.49 18.61
N PHE A 127 1.11 9.80 18.49
CA PHE A 127 0.18 9.85 19.62
C PHE A 127 -0.33 8.44 19.94
N SER A 128 -0.72 7.68 18.92
CA SER A 128 -1.12 6.28 19.03
C SER A 128 -1.02 5.58 17.67
N LEU A 129 -0.97 4.24 17.70
CA LEU A 129 -1.04 3.37 16.53
C LEU A 129 -2.39 2.66 16.49
N VAL A 130 -3.01 2.64 15.30
CA VAL A 130 -4.18 1.82 14.99
C VAL A 130 -3.80 0.93 13.82
N LEU A 131 -3.54 -0.34 14.11
CA LEU A 131 -3.04 -1.30 13.11
C LEU A 131 -4.06 -2.40 12.86
N ARG A 132 -4.28 -2.73 11.57
CA ARG A 132 -5.14 -3.84 11.17
C ARG A 132 -4.47 -4.72 10.12
N GLY A 133 -4.86 -6.02 10.06
CA GLY A 133 -4.24 -6.94 9.12
C GLY A 133 -2.72 -6.87 9.24
N ILE A 134 -2.21 -7.02 10.46
CA ILE A 134 -0.79 -6.80 10.76
C ILE A 134 0.06 -7.70 9.88
N PHE A 135 0.96 -7.07 9.14
CA PHE A 135 1.95 -7.70 8.29
C PHE A 135 3.33 -7.19 8.71
N LEU A 136 4.28 -8.06 8.95
CA LEU A 136 5.61 -7.69 9.44
C LEU A 136 6.67 -7.74 8.34
N CYS A 137 6.29 -8.12 7.13
CA CYS A 137 7.16 -8.21 5.96
C CYS A 137 8.40 -9.09 6.21
N ARG A 138 8.23 -10.18 7.00
CA ARG A 138 9.28 -11.15 7.26
C ARG A 138 9.35 -12.13 6.09
N GLU A 139 10.50 -12.73 5.88
CA GLU A 139 10.66 -13.80 4.88
C GLU A 139 9.61 -14.89 5.02
N LEU A 140 9.27 -15.28 6.28
CA LEU A 140 8.23 -16.26 6.55
C LEU A 140 6.85 -15.81 6.04
N ASP A 141 6.49 -14.53 6.22
CA ASP A 141 5.20 -13.97 5.80
C ASP A 141 5.12 -13.95 4.27
N ILE A 142 6.21 -13.55 3.61
CA ILE A 142 6.31 -13.49 2.15
C ILE A 142 6.29 -14.90 1.55
N ASN A 143 7.09 -15.83 2.08
CA ASN A 143 7.11 -17.21 1.64
C ASN A 143 5.76 -17.90 1.82
N TRP A 144 5.07 -17.64 2.94
CA TRP A 144 3.73 -18.19 3.15
C TRP A 144 2.75 -17.72 2.08
N PHE A 145 2.86 -16.47 1.66
CA PHE A 145 1.90 -15.85 0.74
C PHE A 145 2.20 -16.17 -0.74
N TYR A 146 3.49 -16.23 -1.12
CA TYR A 146 3.90 -16.32 -2.52
C TYR A 146 4.65 -17.60 -2.88
N GLN A 147 4.84 -18.53 -1.96
CA GLN A 147 5.55 -19.76 -2.25
C GLN A 147 4.85 -21.02 -1.71
N LYS A 148 4.56 -21.08 -0.42
CA LYS A 148 3.95 -22.25 0.21
C LYS A 148 3.21 -21.89 1.49
N GLY A 149 1.88 -22.05 1.47
CA GLY A 149 0.98 -21.76 2.59
C GLY A 149 -0.38 -21.30 2.10
N ALA A 150 -0.48 -20.14 1.46
CA ALA A 150 -1.72 -19.62 0.90
C ALA A 150 -2.26 -20.49 -0.26
N ASP A 151 -1.39 -21.19 -0.98
CA ASP A 151 -1.74 -22.17 -2.01
C ASP A 151 -2.61 -23.32 -1.47
N GLU A 152 -2.43 -23.71 -0.20
CA GLU A 152 -3.23 -24.75 0.45
C GLU A 152 -4.65 -24.28 0.80
N ILE A 153 -4.84 -22.96 0.99
CA ILE A 153 -6.14 -22.36 1.31
C ILE A 153 -6.90 -22.02 0.01
N TYR A 154 -6.19 -21.58 -1.02
CA TYR A 154 -6.75 -21.13 -2.29
C TYR A 154 -6.15 -21.87 -3.49
N PRO A 155 -6.24 -23.21 -3.58
CA PRO A 155 -5.54 -24.02 -4.59
C PRO A 155 -5.94 -23.64 -6.04
N ASP A 156 -7.25 -23.45 -6.31
CA ASP A 156 -7.73 -23.11 -7.66
C ASP A 156 -7.19 -21.76 -8.14
N TYR A 157 -7.05 -20.79 -7.24
CA TYR A 157 -6.51 -19.47 -7.56
C TYR A 157 -4.99 -19.51 -7.67
N TRP A 158 -4.34 -20.34 -6.86
CA TRP A 158 -2.91 -20.57 -6.96
C TRP A 158 -2.52 -21.16 -8.31
N ASP A 159 -3.24 -22.18 -8.78
CA ASP A 159 -3.00 -22.78 -10.08
C ASP A 159 -3.10 -21.75 -11.22
N ASN A 160 -4.08 -20.85 -11.14
CA ASN A 160 -4.18 -19.75 -12.08
C ASN A 160 -3.02 -18.76 -11.95
N PHE A 161 -2.60 -18.42 -10.73
CA PHE A 161 -1.50 -17.50 -10.44
C PHE A 161 -0.19 -17.98 -11.06
N ILE A 162 0.17 -19.25 -10.84
CA ILE A 162 1.42 -19.82 -11.33
C ILE A 162 1.35 -20.39 -12.77
N SER A 163 0.18 -20.37 -13.41
CA SER A 163 -0.06 -21.05 -14.70
C SER A 163 0.92 -20.65 -15.80
N ASN A 164 1.33 -19.38 -15.81
CA ASN A 164 2.25 -18.81 -16.79
C ASN A 164 3.73 -18.82 -16.36
N ILE A 165 4.04 -19.45 -15.21
CA ILE A 165 5.42 -19.62 -14.73
C ILE A 165 5.90 -21.03 -15.14
N PRO A 166 7.02 -21.14 -15.88
CA PRO A 166 7.61 -22.44 -16.22
C PRO A 166 7.94 -23.26 -14.97
N HIS A 167 7.77 -24.59 -15.05
CA HIS A 167 8.04 -25.49 -13.93
C HIS A 167 9.44 -25.31 -13.34
N SER A 168 10.44 -25.06 -14.19
CA SER A 168 11.84 -24.84 -13.78
C SER A 168 12.05 -23.57 -12.92
N GLU A 169 11.11 -22.62 -12.96
CA GLU A 169 11.18 -21.35 -12.21
C GLU A 169 10.29 -21.36 -10.96
N ARG A 170 9.43 -22.37 -10.79
CA ARG A 170 8.47 -22.43 -9.67
C ARG A 170 9.12 -22.67 -8.30
N GLY A 171 10.41 -22.94 -8.25
CA GLY A 171 11.18 -22.97 -6.99
C GLY A 171 11.30 -21.62 -6.30
N ASN A 172 11.08 -20.50 -7.03
CA ASN A 172 11.03 -19.15 -6.48
C ASN A 172 10.05 -18.29 -7.29
N ILE A 173 8.78 -18.32 -6.89
CA ILE A 173 7.68 -17.65 -7.60
C ILE A 173 7.86 -16.13 -7.57
N LEU A 174 8.25 -15.56 -6.43
CA LEU A 174 8.50 -14.13 -6.31
C LEU A 174 9.54 -13.66 -7.33
N LYS A 175 10.67 -14.36 -7.42
CA LYS A 175 11.73 -14.05 -8.39
C LYS A 175 11.26 -14.19 -9.85
N ALA A 176 10.44 -15.20 -10.13
CA ALA A 176 9.90 -15.41 -11.47
C ALA A 176 8.97 -14.27 -11.90
N PHE A 177 8.12 -13.78 -10.99
CA PHE A 177 7.27 -12.60 -11.22
C PHE A 177 8.09 -11.33 -11.33
N TYR A 178 9.04 -11.08 -10.41
CA TYR A 178 9.92 -9.93 -10.44
C TYR A 178 10.57 -9.75 -11.81
N ASN A 179 11.19 -10.80 -12.33
CA ASN A 179 11.89 -10.76 -13.62
C ASN A 179 10.97 -10.34 -14.78
N ARG A 180 9.69 -10.74 -14.75
CA ARG A 180 8.71 -10.41 -15.81
C ARG A 180 8.11 -9.03 -15.61
N ILE A 181 7.77 -8.69 -14.38
CA ILE A 181 7.19 -7.38 -14.02
C ILE A 181 8.17 -6.25 -14.32
N HIS A 182 9.47 -6.45 -14.04
CA HIS A 182 10.52 -5.47 -14.28
C HIS A 182 11.28 -5.68 -15.60
N GLY A 183 10.83 -6.61 -16.44
CA GLY A 183 11.41 -6.86 -17.76
C GLY A 183 11.13 -5.72 -18.75
N SER A 184 11.87 -5.69 -19.85
CA SER A 184 11.74 -4.66 -20.90
C SER A 184 10.48 -4.79 -21.77
N ASN A 185 9.82 -5.96 -21.76
CA ASN A 185 8.59 -6.20 -22.53
C ASN A 185 7.39 -5.66 -21.75
N GLN A 186 6.93 -4.46 -22.11
CA GLN A 186 5.81 -3.80 -21.42
C GLN A 186 4.50 -4.61 -21.42
N LYS A 187 4.17 -5.31 -22.51
CA LYS A 187 2.94 -6.14 -22.56
C LYS A 187 3.01 -7.30 -21.59
N GLU A 188 4.14 -7.96 -21.49
CA GLU A 188 4.38 -9.04 -20.55
C GLU A 188 4.37 -8.52 -19.11
N SER A 189 5.06 -7.42 -18.85
CA SER A 189 5.07 -6.76 -17.54
C SER A 189 3.65 -6.47 -17.04
N LEU A 190 2.82 -5.81 -17.83
CA LEU A 190 1.42 -5.51 -17.47
C LEU A 190 0.56 -6.75 -17.28
N PHE A 191 0.81 -7.82 -18.06
CA PHE A 191 0.13 -9.09 -17.88
C PHE A 191 0.45 -9.71 -16.50
N PHE A 192 1.73 -9.75 -16.14
CA PHE A 192 2.15 -10.30 -14.85
C PHE A 192 1.76 -9.40 -13.66
N CYS A 193 1.73 -8.08 -13.85
CA CYS A 193 1.15 -7.17 -12.86
C CYS A 193 -0.31 -7.50 -12.55
N LYS A 194 -1.12 -7.77 -13.57
CA LYS A 194 -2.52 -8.17 -13.37
C LYS A 194 -2.65 -9.50 -12.64
N LYS A 195 -1.85 -10.50 -13.02
CA LYS A 195 -1.83 -11.80 -12.34
C LYS A 195 -1.45 -11.70 -10.86
N TRP A 196 -0.47 -10.87 -10.56
CA TRP A 196 -0.06 -10.58 -9.18
C TRP A 196 -1.19 -9.94 -8.39
N ALA A 197 -1.77 -8.88 -8.90
CA ALA A 197 -2.86 -8.15 -8.25
C ALA A 197 -4.15 -9.00 -8.10
N GLU A 198 -4.44 -9.88 -9.05
CA GLU A 198 -5.54 -10.85 -8.94
C GLU A 198 -5.33 -11.81 -7.76
N TRP A 199 -4.12 -12.36 -7.60
CA TRP A 199 -3.78 -13.22 -6.47
C TRP A 199 -3.96 -12.50 -5.14
N GLU A 200 -3.43 -11.28 -5.00
CA GLU A 200 -3.62 -10.42 -3.82
C GLU A 200 -5.11 -10.20 -3.51
N GLY A 201 -5.87 -9.82 -4.53
CA GLY A 201 -7.30 -9.56 -4.38
C GLY A 201 -8.09 -10.80 -3.95
N MET A 202 -7.72 -11.99 -4.46
CA MET A 202 -8.37 -13.25 -4.10
C MET A 202 -8.06 -13.65 -2.66
N CYS A 203 -6.83 -13.48 -2.21
CA CYS A 203 -6.42 -13.82 -0.85
C CYS A 203 -6.86 -12.78 0.21
N SER A 204 -7.35 -11.62 -0.20
CA SER A 204 -7.75 -10.55 0.73
C SER A 204 -9.02 -10.85 1.54
N THR A 205 -9.82 -11.83 1.12
CA THR A 205 -11.05 -12.25 1.81
C THR A 205 -11.21 -13.77 1.75
N LEU A 206 -11.79 -14.36 2.79
CA LEU A 206 -12.02 -15.82 2.83
C LEU A 206 -12.84 -16.31 1.63
N LEU A 207 -13.87 -15.57 1.26
CA LEU A 207 -14.64 -15.78 0.04
C LEU A 207 -14.33 -14.64 -0.93
N PRO A 208 -13.66 -14.94 -2.07
CA PRO A 208 -13.26 -13.92 -3.03
C PRO A 208 -14.42 -13.06 -3.51
N SER A 209 -14.20 -11.75 -3.53
CA SER A 209 -15.19 -10.76 -3.95
C SER A 209 -14.73 -10.08 -5.24
N LYS A 210 -15.58 -10.09 -6.27
CA LYS A 210 -15.29 -9.39 -7.54
C LYS A 210 -14.95 -7.91 -7.33
N ASN A 211 -15.62 -7.23 -6.40
CA ASN A 211 -15.33 -5.84 -6.11
C ASN A 211 -13.93 -5.65 -5.52
N VAL A 212 -13.50 -6.55 -4.63
CA VAL A 212 -12.15 -6.52 -4.06
C VAL A 212 -11.11 -6.77 -5.15
N ILE A 213 -11.30 -7.82 -5.97
CA ILE A 213 -10.39 -8.15 -7.08
C ILE A 213 -10.27 -6.99 -8.07
N ASN A 214 -11.38 -6.34 -8.44
CA ASN A 214 -11.36 -5.17 -9.32
C ASN A 214 -10.57 -4.00 -8.74
N ASN A 215 -10.72 -3.71 -7.44
CA ASN A 215 -9.94 -2.66 -6.78
C ASN A 215 -8.43 -2.92 -6.85
N PHE A 216 -7.99 -4.18 -6.71
CA PHE A 216 -6.59 -4.56 -6.90
C PHE A 216 -6.16 -4.45 -8.38
N SER A 217 -7.04 -4.80 -9.31
CA SER A 217 -6.77 -4.69 -10.75
C SER A 217 -6.56 -3.23 -11.19
N ASP A 218 -7.29 -2.29 -10.59
CA ASP A 218 -7.19 -0.86 -10.91
C ASP A 218 -5.82 -0.26 -10.55
N CYS A 219 -5.12 -0.81 -9.54
CA CYS A 219 -3.78 -0.38 -9.14
C CYS A 219 -2.69 -1.41 -9.48
N SER A 220 -2.98 -2.39 -10.33
CA SER A 220 -2.13 -3.56 -10.58
C SER A 220 -0.68 -3.22 -10.92
N GLU A 221 -0.42 -2.20 -11.73
CA GLU A 221 0.94 -1.85 -12.14
C GLU A 221 1.76 -1.30 -10.96
N SER A 222 1.25 -0.30 -10.26
CA SER A 222 1.97 0.27 -9.10
C SER A 222 2.09 -0.72 -7.96
N LEU A 223 1.02 -1.44 -7.65
CA LEU A 223 1.01 -2.48 -6.62
C LEU A 223 2.11 -3.50 -6.89
N SER A 224 2.04 -4.18 -8.03
CA SER A 224 2.93 -5.31 -8.32
C SER A 224 4.40 -4.90 -8.48
N LYS A 225 4.68 -3.76 -9.12
CA LYS A 225 6.05 -3.25 -9.26
C LYS A 225 6.66 -2.89 -7.91
N ILE A 226 5.88 -2.26 -7.05
CA ILE A 226 6.39 -1.82 -5.76
C ILE A 226 6.47 -3.00 -4.78
N GLU A 227 5.47 -3.87 -4.70
CA GLU A 227 5.51 -5.07 -3.83
C GLU A 227 6.68 -5.98 -4.17
N THR A 228 6.85 -6.34 -5.45
CA THR A 228 7.95 -7.21 -5.87
C THR A 228 9.34 -6.57 -5.71
N HIS A 229 9.42 -5.25 -5.57
CA HIS A 229 10.65 -4.53 -5.21
C HIS A 229 10.94 -4.59 -3.70
N TYR A 230 9.91 -4.60 -2.86
CA TYR A 230 10.06 -4.61 -1.40
C TYR A 230 10.21 -6.02 -0.82
N PHE A 231 9.65 -7.02 -1.46
CA PHE A 231 9.64 -8.42 -1.02
C PHE A 231 10.80 -9.20 -1.62
#